data_c2e7de94776f3a96eb763655ab8734df
#
_entry.id   c2e7de94776f3a96eb763655ab8734df
#
_cell.length_a   1.000
_cell.length_b   1.000
_cell.length_c   1.000
_cell.angle_alpha   90.00
_cell.angle_beta   90.00
_cell.angle_gamma   90.00
#
_symmetry.space_group_name_H-M   'P 1'
#
loop_
_entity.id
_entity.type
_entity.pdbx_description
1 polymer ?
#
loop_
_entity_poly.entity_id
_entity_poly.type
_entity_poly.pdbx_seq_one_letter_code
_entity_poly.pdbx_strand_id
1 'polypeptide(L)'
;MQTVLSEKTKTIYNLIIAIMNAIKYLLAGAALTLFSAPMIAQDVQSQIDAITKVIVNSKSNPDAAKDQVKDFIKENKKNAVAIAGVGRAYLDIKDTLNAKKYAEMAIDRDKNNAAGYLLMGDIEVVNNDGGAAATWYQQATLMDPKNPQGYIKYANIYRKRSPELSVQMLEKLRTVQPDYPVDAEAGHFFYTANRFDKAIEYFSKVDLGKFNENYLTEYATATYLSSDSKKSLEISQYGVQKNPRDAAMNRLCFYNYTDLKDYPNALKYADALFNKSDSAKFSARDYQYYGYALMGDSAFDQAIAQFEKALELNSSLNDVKKQLSDAYIAKKDYVKGLALYDEYLKAVEKPSVGDIDGLAKLYADQAASIATLNEEKIAALKKADEVYGMLGEKYPTNLLYATIMRARINSQLDPETTQGLAKPYYEQYIELAKKENPDNPKLLIEPYSYLGYYYYIKEDKANSDKYWKLILEIDPNNTTAKQALGI
;
A
#
# COMPACT_ATOMS: atom_id res chain seq x y z
N MET A 1 39.56 -10.88 -83.32
CA MET A 1 39.13 -11.19 -81.90
C MET A 1 39.01 -9.97 -81.06
N GLN A 2 39.67 -8.84 -81.38
CA GLN A 2 39.56 -7.58 -80.60
C GLN A 2 38.26 -6.76 -80.80
N THR A 3 37.61 -6.89 -81.96
CA THR A 3 36.36 -6.14 -82.25
C THR A 3 35.11 -6.70 -81.60
N VAL A 4 35.03 -7.99 -81.30
CA VAL A 4 33.88 -8.64 -80.72
C VAL A 4 33.83 -8.38 -79.15
N LEU A 5 35.00 -8.24 -78.53
CA LEU A 5 35.12 -7.88 -77.13
C LEU A 5 34.67 -6.43 -76.88
N SER A 6 34.84 -5.52 -77.82
CA SER A 6 34.40 -4.09 -77.71
C SER A 6 32.90 -3.95 -77.78
N GLU A 7 32.16 -4.72 -78.57
CA GLU A 7 30.70 -4.63 -78.67
C GLU A 7 30.01 -5.24 -77.43
N LYS A 8 30.50 -6.40 -76.96
CA LYS A 8 29.98 -6.98 -75.71
C LYS A 8 30.20 -6.05 -74.46
N THR A 9 31.37 -5.42 -74.44
CA THR A 9 31.69 -4.47 -73.34
C THR A 9 30.80 -3.22 -73.40
N LYS A 10 30.52 -2.70 -74.58
CA LYS A 10 29.59 -1.59 -74.83
C LYS A 10 28.15 -1.97 -74.41
N THR A 11 27.70 -3.17 -74.76
CA THR A 11 26.37 -3.68 -74.46
C THR A 11 26.19 -3.85 -72.96
N ILE A 12 27.20 -4.42 -72.27
CA ILE A 12 27.18 -4.53 -70.78
C ILE A 12 27.22 -3.16 -70.11
N TYR A 13 28.02 -2.22 -70.60
CA TYR A 13 28.09 -0.88 -70.06
C TYR A 13 26.77 -0.12 -70.24
N ASN A 14 26.12 -0.22 -71.42
CA ASN A 14 24.80 0.39 -71.62
C ASN A 14 23.69 -0.26 -70.73
N LEU A 15 23.76 -1.58 -70.48
CA LEU A 15 22.84 -2.29 -69.62
C LEU A 15 23.03 -1.86 -68.14
N ILE A 16 24.31 -1.68 -67.77
CA ILE A 16 24.62 -1.16 -66.40
C ILE A 16 24.08 0.29 -66.20
N ILE A 17 24.27 1.13 -67.24
CA ILE A 17 23.72 2.52 -67.18
C ILE A 17 22.18 2.51 -67.15
N ALA A 18 21.54 1.64 -67.92
CA ALA A 18 20.09 1.50 -67.94
C ALA A 18 19.57 1.00 -66.58
N ILE A 19 20.22 0.04 -65.94
CA ILE A 19 19.90 -0.46 -64.60
C ILE A 19 20.15 0.61 -63.54
N MET A 20 21.28 1.34 -63.62
CA MET A 20 21.55 2.45 -62.67
C MET A 20 20.54 3.59 -62.82
N ASN A 21 20.08 3.90 -63.99
CA ASN A 21 19.02 4.91 -64.20
C ASN A 21 17.66 4.41 -63.70
N ALA A 22 17.32 3.12 -63.93
CA ALA A 22 16.10 2.53 -63.41
C ALA A 22 16.11 2.50 -61.86
N ILE A 23 17.25 2.20 -61.21
CA ILE A 23 17.43 2.26 -59.77
C ILE A 23 17.33 3.72 -59.27
N LYS A 24 17.88 4.70 -59.96
CA LYS A 24 17.74 6.12 -59.63
C LYS A 24 16.27 6.59 -59.69
N TYR A 25 15.51 6.17 -60.66
CA TYR A 25 14.09 6.50 -60.76
C TYR A 25 13.23 5.74 -59.73
N LEU A 26 13.58 4.51 -59.41
CA LEU A 26 12.96 3.75 -58.31
C LEU A 26 13.25 4.36 -56.94
N LEU A 27 14.50 4.78 -56.67
CA LEU A 27 14.89 5.45 -55.45
C LEU A 27 14.31 6.87 -55.37
N ALA A 28 14.22 7.60 -56.46
CA ALA A 28 13.54 8.92 -56.50
C ALA A 28 12.02 8.79 -56.31
N GLY A 29 11.38 7.76 -56.88
CA GLY A 29 9.95 7.48 -56.67
C GLY A 29 9.65 7.04 -55.22
N ALA A 30 10.49 6.17 -54.63
CA ALA A 30 10.36 5.74 -53.24
C ALA A 30 10.66 6.88 -52.25
N ALA A 31 11.63 7.76 -52.57
CA ALA A 31 11.91 8.94 -51.75
C ALA A 31 10.77 9.97 -51.78
N LEU A 32 10.14 10.17 -52.93
CA LEU A 32 8.99 11.08 -53.08
C LEU A 32 7.73 10.56 -52.35
N THR A 33 7.52 9.25 -52.31
CA THR A 33 6.37 8.66 -51.57
C THR A 33 6.62 8.58 -50.08
N LEU A 34 7.87 8.48 -49.59
CA LEU A 34 8.23 8.48 -48.17
C LEU A 34 8.26 9.91 -47.57
N PHE A 35 8.53 10.93 -48.39
CA PHE A 35 8.55 12.35 -47.88
C PHE A 35 7.23 13.09 -48.10
N SER A 36 6.33 12.63 -48.96
CA SER A 36 5.08 13.32 -49.23
C SER A 36 4.00 13.06 -48.16
N ALA A 37 3.93 11.85 -47.61
CA ALA A 37 2.91 11.53 -46.60
C ALA A 37 3.08 12.31 -45.28
N PRO A 38 4.26 12.42 -44.65
CA PRO A 38 4.43 13.24 -43.44
C PRO A 38 4.33 14.74 -43.72
N MET A 39 4.75 15.23 -44.87
CA MET A 39 4.59 16.66 -45.24
C MET A 39 3.14 17.05 -45.44
N ILE A 40 2.32 16.23 -46.10
CA ILE A 40 0.89 16.50 -46.25
C ILE A 40 0.16 16.44 -44.92
N ALA A 41 0.50 15.51 -44.05
CA ALA A 41 -0.07 15.42 -42.70
C ALA A 41 0.30 16.63 -41.84
N GLN A 42 1.52 17.11 -41.92
CA GLN A 42 2.01 18.30 -41.21
C GLN A 42 1.32 19.59 -41.73
N ASP A 43 1.04 19.70 -43.01
CA ASP A 43 0.29 20.82 -43.57
C ASP A 43 -1.15 20.84 -43.09
N VAL A 44 -1.86 19.70 -43.08
CA VAL A 44 -3.24 19.59 -42.58
C VAL A 44 -3.32 19.92 -41.09
N GLN A 45 -2.37 19.45 -40.25
CA GLN A 45 -2.37 19.79 -38.83
C GLN A 45 -2.14 21.27 -38.60
N SER A 46 -1.25 21.91 -39.34
CA SER A 46 -1.01 23.36 -39.30
C SER A 46 -2.26 24.15 -39.65
N GLN A 47 -3.00 23.68 -40.65
CA GLN A 47 -4.30 24.29 -41.05
C GLN A 47 -5.39 24.12 -39.98
N ILE A 48 -5.44 22.95 -39.34
CA ILE A 48 -6.34 22.67 -38.19
C ILE A 48 -5.99 23.60 -37.01
N ASP A 49 -4.72 23.75 -36.70
CA ASP A 49 -4.28 24.64 -35.61
C ASP A 49 -4.63 26.12 -35.90
N ALA A 50 -4.52 26.55 -37.15
CA ALA A 50 -4.91 27.91 -37.55
C ALA A 50 -6.42 28.15 -37.39
N ILE A 51 -7.26 27.25 -37.90
CA ILE A 51 -8.72 27.39 -37.75
C ILE A 51 -9.20 27.24 -36.32
N THR A 52 -8.51 26.39 -35.52
CA THR A 52 -8.76 26.27 -34.08
C THR A 52 -8.57 27.61 -33.36
N LYS A 53 -7.49 28.32 -33.64
CA LYS A 53 -7.23 29.66 -33.06
C LYS A 53 -8.34 30.64 -33.45
N VAL A 54 -8.84 30.62 -34.70
CA VAL A 54 -9.94 31.45 -35.14
C VAL A 54 -11.21 31.17 -34.33
N ILE A 55 -11.58 29.89 -34.18
CA ILE A 55 -12.80 29.49 -33.45
C ILE A 55 -12.66 29.86 -31.96
N VAL A 56 -11.54 29.59 -31.33
CA VAL A 56 -11.29 29.87 -29.90
C VAL A 56 -11.32 31.38 -29.64
N ASN A 57 -10.70 32.19 -30.49
CA ASN A 57 -10.70 33.67 -30.37
C ASN A 57 -12.07 34.27 -30.61
N SER A 58 -12.96 33.60 -31.34
CA SER A 58 -14.32 34.02 -31.64
C SER A 58 -15.35 33.51 -30.63
N LYS A 59 -14.95 32.97 -29.49
CA LYS A 59 -15.85 32.39 -28.47
C LYS A 59 -16.93 33.38 -28.00
N SER A 60 -16.62 34.66 -27.89
CA SER A 60 -17.56 35.72 -27.51
C SER A 60 -18.43 36.21 -28.66
N ASN A 61 -18.07 35.94 -29.92
CA ASN A 61 -18.80 36.28 -31.12
C ASN A 61 -18.63 35.16 -32.16
N PRO A 62 -19.39 34.04 -32.06
CA PRO A 62 -19.24 32.87 -32.93
C PRO A 62 -19.42 33.15 -34.44
N ASP A 63 -20.19 34.17 -34.80
CA ASP A 63 -20.39 34.54 -36.20
C ASP A 63 -19.11 35.08 -36.86
N ALA A 64 -18.18 35.62 -36.09
CA ALA A 64 -16.90 36.11 -36.60
C ALA A 64 -16.01 35.01 -37.23
N ALA A 65 -16.15 33.73 -36.80
CA ALA A 65 -15.44 32.61 -37.36
C ALA A 65 -16.14 31.93 -38.56
N LYS A 66 -17.44 32.23 -38.77
CA LYS A 66 -18.31 31.46 -39.64
C LYS A 66 -17.83 31.35 -41.10
N ASP A 67 -17.40 32.46 -41.70
CA ASP A 67 -16.94 32.47 -43.09
C ASP A 67 -15.60 31.73 -43.23
N GLN A 68 -14.66 31.92 -42.29
CA GLN A 68 -13.36 31.24 -42.31
C GLN A 68 -13.52 29.73 -42.10
N VAL A 69 -14.41 29.30 -41.21
CA VAL A 69 -14.75 27.88 -41.05
C VAL A 69 -15.39 27.30 -42.30
N LYS A 70 -16.30 28.06 -42.96
CA LYS A 70 -16.93 27.62 -44.20
C LYS A 70 -15.91 27.44 -45.31
N ASP A 71 -14.98 28.38 -45.47
CA ASP A 71 -13.92 28.29 -46.47
C ASP A 71 -12.97 27.13 -46.18
N PHE A 72 -12.56 26.97 -44.93
CA PHE A 72 -11.74 25.82 -44.47
C PHE A 72 -12.40 24.48 -44.81
N ILE A 73 -13.69 24.32 -44.50
CA ILE A 73 -14.45 23.09 -44.81
C ILE A 73 -14.57 22.87 -46.32
N LYS A 74 -14.73 23.93 -47.11
CA LYS A 74 -14.79 23.84 -48.59
C LYS A 74 -13.47 23.33 -49.16
N GLU A 75 -12.34 23.83 -48.67
CA GLU A 75 -10.99 23.40 -49.07
C GLU A 75 -10.70 21.97 -48.64
N ASN A 76 -11.14 21.60 -47.42
CA ASN A 76 -10.90 20.29 -46.79
C ASN A 76 -12.09 19.33 -46.91
N LYS A 77 -13.01 19.53 -47.85
CA LYS A 77 -14.28 18.78 -47.94
C LYS A 77 -14.15 17.25 -48.07
N LYS A 78 -12.97 16.73 -48.42
CA LYS A 78 -12.68 15.27 -48.55
C LYS A 78 -11.88 14.73 -47.36
N ASN A 79 -11.48 15.57 -46.43
CA ASN A 79 -10.61 15.21 -45.35
C ASN A 79 -11.38 15.11 -44.02
N ALA A 80 -11.75 13.88 -43.61
CA ALA A 80 -12.48 13.64 -42.38
C ALA A 80 -11.72 14.13 -41.12
N VAL A 81 -10.40 14.04 -41.11
CA VAL A 81 -9.56 14.49 -39.99
C VAL A 81 -9.63 16.02 -39.84
N ALA A 82 -9.53 16.76 -40.95
CA ALA A 82 -9.64 18.20 -40.95
C ALA A 82 -11.02 18.66 -40.49
N ILE A 83 -12.10 18.00 -40.98
CA ILE A 83 -13.49 18.29 -40.55
C ILE A 83 -13.66 18.02 -39.06
N ALA A 84 -13.19 16.89 -38.55
CA ALA A 84 -13.23 16.55 -37.13
C ALA A 84 -12.40 17.54 -36.29
N GLY A 85 -11.29 18.06 -36.83
CA GLY A 85 -10.49 19.13 -36.20
C GLY A 85 -11.28 20.39 -35.91
N VAL A 86 -12.12 20.83 -36.86
CA VAL A 86 -13.05 21.94 -36.63
C VAL A 86 -14.04 21.62 -35.49
N GLY A 87 -14.61 20.42 -35.50
CA GLY A 87 -15.50 20.00 -34.43
C GLY A 87 -14.82 19.95 -33.07
N ARG A 88 -13.53 19.55 -33.04
CA ARG A 88 -12.71 19.59 -31.83
C ARG A 88 -12.57 21.01 -31.29
N ALA A 89 -12.26 21.95 -32.14
CA ALA A 89 -12.13 23.36 -31.76
C ALA A 89 -13.44 23.93 -31.14
N TYR A 90 -14.57 23.53 -31.66
CA TYR A 90 -15.88 23.88 -31.06
C TYR A 90 -16.08 23.18 -29.71
N LEU A 91 -15.67 21.95 -29.57
CA LEU A 91 -15.75 21.22 -28.28
C LEU A 91 -14.89 21.90 -27.20
N ASP A 92 -13.69 22.39 -27.56
CA ASP A 92 -12.77 23.09 -26.64
C ASP A 92 -13.39 24.37 -26.05
N ILE A 93 -14.27 25.04 -26.80
CA ILE A 93 -15.05 26.18 -26.30
C ILE A 93 -16.40 25.78 -25.71
N LYS A 94 -16.67 24.46 -25.56
CA LYS A 94 -17.90 23.86 -25.05
C LYS A 94 -19.15 24.07 -25.93
N ASP A 95 -18.97 24.37 -27.19
CA ASP A 95 -20.06 24.38 -28.20
C ASP A 95 -20.26 22.93 -28.71
N THR A 96 -20.96 22.13 -27.91
CA THR A 96 -21.23 20.72 -28.23
C THR A 96 -22.14 20.57 -29.45
N LEU A 97 -22.97 21.56 -29.78
CA LEU A 97 -23.87 21.53 -30.94
C LEU A 97 -23.07 21.58 -32.26
N ASN A 98 -22.18 22.54 -32.40
CA ASN A 98 -21.33 22.65 -33.58
C ASN A 98 -20.30 21.52 -33.60
N ALA A 99 -19.73 21.10 -32.43
CA ALA A 99 -18.85 19.95 -32.35
C ALA A 99 -19.53 18.70 -32.94
N LYS A 100 -20.76 18.40 -32.55
CA LYS A 100 -21.55 17.26 -33.05
C LYS A 100 -21.78 17.34 -34.54
N LYS A 101 -22.21 18.52 -35.05
CA LYS A 101 -22.38 18.76 -36.47
C LYS A 101 -21.16 18.38 -37.32
N TYR A 102 -19.97 18.80 -36.88
CA TYR A 102 -18.73 18.49 -37.61
C TYR A 102 -18.24 17.06 -37.36
N ALA A 103 -18.56 16.45 -36.26
CA ALA A 103 -18.32 15.03 -36.03
C ALA A 103 -19.12 14.15 -36.99
N GLU A 104 -20.43 14.42 -37.10
CA GLU A 104 -21.33 13.75 -38.07
C GLU A 104 -20.87 13.97 -39.50
N MET A 105 -20.49 15.19 -39.86
CA MET A 105 -19.94 15.51 -41.21
C MET A 105 -18.64 14.74 -41.48
N ALA A 106 -17.76 14.55 -40.50
CA ALA A 106 -16.54 13.79 -40.66
C ALA A 106 -16.84 12.30 -40.87
N ILE A 107 -17.80 11.74 -40.13
CA ILE A 107 -18.25 10.34 -40.29
C ILE A 107 -18.84 10.12 -41.68
N ASP A 108 -19.73 11.02 -42.11
CA ASP A 108 -20.35 10.95 -43.46
C ASP A 108 -19.30 11.04 -44.56
N ARG A 109 -18.23 11.79 -44.33
CA ARG A 109 -17.15 11.95 -45.29
C ARG A 109 -16.31 10.70 -45.47
N ASP A 110 -15.95 10.06 -44.39
CA ASP A 110 -15.17 8.81 -44.39
C ASP A 110 -15.57 7.95 -43.21
N LYS A 111 -16.42 6.96 -43.45
CA LYS A 111 -16.90 6.01 -42.44
C LYS A 111 -15.81 5.09 -41.89
N ASN A 112 -14.69 4.94 -42.60
CA ASN A 112 -13.57 4.11 -42.19
C ASN A 112 -12.47 4.91 -41.48
N ASN A 113 -12.74 6.17 -41.11
CA ASN A 113 -11.80 7.01 -40.39
C ASN A 113 -12.28 7.24 -38.96
N ALA A 114 -11.41 7.03 -37.99
CA ALA A 114 -11.73 7.12 -36.58
C ALA A 114 -12.12 8.54 -36.10
N ALA A 115 -11.65 9.62 -36.79
CA ALA A 115 -11.65 10.97 -36.27
C ALA A 115 -13.06 11.48 -35.85
N GLY A 116 -14.06 11.22 -36.67
CA GLY A 116 -15.44 11.61 -36.37
C GLY A 116 -16.03 10.85 -35.19
N TYR A 117 -15.81 9.54 -35.11
CA TYR A 117 -16.27 8.69 -34.02
C TYR A 117 -15.58 9.04 -32.70
N LEU A 118 -14.28 9.33 -32.74
CA LEU A 118 -13.53 9.78 -31.56
C LEU A 118 -14.07 11.11 -31.04
N LEU A 119 -14.37 12.03 -31.93
CA LEU A 119 -14.97 13.31 -31.56
C LEU A 119 -16.37 13.14 -30.94
N MET A 120 -17.22 12.25 -31.49
CA MET A 120 -18.53 11.94 -30.89
C MET A 120 -18.35 11.40 -29.47
N GLY A 121 -17.40 10.49 -29.25
CA GLY A 121 -17.09 9.99 -27.92
C GLY A 121 -16.63 11.09 -26.96
N ASP A 122 -15.78 12.01 -27.42
CA ASP A 122 -15.32 13.14 -26.60
C ASP A 122 -16.44 14.13 -26.26
N ILE A 123 -17.41 14.31 -27.15
CA ILE A 123 -18.63 15.11 -26.88
C ILE A 123 -19.42 14.46 -25.72
N GLU A 124 -19.58 13.13 -25.76
CA GLU A 124 -20.32 12.44 -24.70
C GLU A 124 -19.57 12.45 -23.36
N VAL A 125 -18.24 12.49 -23.37
CA VAL A 125 -17.45 12.73 -22.15
C VAL A 125 -17.77 14.10 -21.54
N VAL A 126 -17.86 15.15 -22.37
CA VAL A 126 -18.24 16.52 -21.93
C VAL A 126 -19.68 16.53 -21.39
N ASN A 127 -20.57 15.73 -21.97
CA ASN A 127 -21.94 15.55 -21.51
C ASN A 127 -22.07 14.66 -20.24
N ASN A 128 -20.95 14.15 -19.68
CA ASN A 128 -20.88 13.19 -18.57
C ASN A 128 -21.57 11.84 -18.86
N ASP A 129 -21.73 11.47 -20.11
CA ASP A 129 -22.22 10.15 -20.53
C ASP A 129 -21.08 9.22 -20.94
N GLY A 130 -20.46 8.58 -19.93
CA GLY A 130 -19.37 7.64 -20.18
C GLY A 130 -19.82 6.38 -20.95
N GLY A 131 -21.09 5.97 -20.86
CA GLY A 131 -21.63 4.83 -21.59
C GLY A 131 -21.72 5.12 -23.09
N ALA A 132 -22.32 6.25 -23.47
CA ALA A 132 -22.38 6.71 -24.85
C ALA A 132 -20.96 6.98 -25.40
N ALA A 133 -20.08 7.60 -24.61
CA ALA A 133 -18.69 7.82 -25.00
C ALA A 133 -17.97 6.51 -25.37
N ALA A 134 -18.10 5.49 -24.51
CA ALA A 134 -17.51 4.17 -24.77
C ALA A 134 -18.06 3.52 -26.04
N THR A 135 -19.36 3.64 -26.29
CA THR A 135 -19.98 3.13 -27.53
C THR A 135 -19.35 3.77 -28.77
N TRP A 136 -19.15 5.08 -28.76
CA TRP A 136 -18.51 5.79 -29.86
C TRP A 136 -17.04 5.41 -30.04
N TYR A 137 -16.28 5.25 -28.93
CA TYR A 137 -14.88 4.81 -29.02
C TYR A 137 -14.77 3.35 -29.51
N GLN A 138 -15.69 2.48 -29.11
CA GLN A 138 -15.77 1.13 -29.65
C GLN A 138 -16.05 1.17 -31.17
N GLN A 139 -16.98 2.02 -31.60
CA GLN A 139 -17.25 2.21 -33.02
C GLN A 139 -16.02 2.70 -33.76
N ALA A 140 -15.23 3.60 -33.19
CA ALA A 140 -13.95 4.03 -33.76
C ALA A 140 -12.98 2.85 -33.98
N THR A 141 -12.90 1.88 -33.02
CA THR A 141 -12.03 0.70 -33.18
C THR A 141 -12.55 -0.29 -34.23
N LEU A 142 -13.85 -0.32 -34.50
CA LEU A 142 -14.45 -1.18 -35.52
C LEU A 142 -14.26 -0.61 -36.92
N MET A 143 -14.40 0.70 -37.06
CA MET A 143 -14.35 1.38 -38.36
C MET A 143 -12.89 1.64 -38.81
N ASP A 144 -12.01 1.96 -37.88
CA ASP A 144 -10.57 2.16 -38.12
C ASP A 144 -9.73 1.34 -37.15
N PRO A 145 -9.62 0.01 -37.35
CA PRO A 145 -8.94 -0.89 -36.41
C PRO A 145 -7.44 -0.62 -36.25
N LYS A 146 -6.84 0.17 -37.15
CA LYS A 146 -5.42 0.53 -37.06
C LYS A 146 -5.17 1.80 -36.25
N ASN A 147 -6.21 2.53 -35.88
CA ASN A 147 -6.09 3.74 -35.09
C ASN A 147 -6.02 3.40 -33.60
N PRO A 148 -4.91 3.72 -32.89
CA PRO A 148 -4.76 3.38 -31.50
C PRO A 148 -5.69 4.16 -30.57
N GLN A 149 -6.14 5.35 -30.96
CA GLN A 149 -6.88 6.27 -30.11
C GLN A 149 -8.24 5.73 -29.65
N GLY A 150 -8.93 4.96 -30.49
CA GLY A 150 -10.18 4.30 -30.12
C GLY A 150 -10.00 3.36 -28.92
N TYR A 151 -8.97 2.55 -28.95
CA TYR A 151 -8.63 1.59 -27.88
C TYR A 151 -8.24 2.32 -26.60
N ILE A 152 -7.35 3.32 -26.70
CA ILE A 152 -6.87 4.10 -25.54
C ILE A 152 -8.03 4.84 -24.85
N LYS A 153 -8.85 5.53 -25.62
CA LYS A 153 -9.97 6.31 -25.09
C LYS A 153 -11.04 5.42 -24.46
N TYR A 154 -11.38 4.28 -25.10
CA TYR A 154 -12.27 3.29 -24.52
C TYR A 154 -11.75 2.77 -23.18
N ALA A 155 -10.49 2.35 -23.15
CA ALA A 155 -9.86 1.84 -21.94
C ALA A 155 -9.89 2.86 -20.80
N ASN A 156 -9.63 4.14 -21.09
CA ASN A 156 -9.66 5.22 -20.12
C ASN A 156 -11.05 5.48 -19.50
N ILE A 157 -12.13 5.28 -20.24
CA ILE A 157 -13.50 5.44 -19.73
C ILE A 157 -13.79 4.43 -18.61
N TYR A 158 -13.38 3.19 -18.78
CA TYR A 158 -13.71 2.12 -17.85
C TYR A 158 -12.66 1.87 -16.75
N ARG A 159 -11.49 2.53 -16.79
CA ARG A 159 -10.32 2.23 -15.92
C ARG A 159 -10.65 2.11 -14.42
N LYS A 160 -11.56 2.96 -13.90
CA LYS A 160 -11.95 2.93 -12.48
C LYS A 160 -13.15 2.03 -12.20
N ARG A 161 -14.04 1.84 -13.18
CA ARG A 161 -15.31 1.13 -12.99
C ARG A 161 -15.21 -0.36 -13.35
N SER A 162 -14.46 -0.67 -14.39
CA SER A 162 -14.24 -2.03 -14.92
C SER A 162 -12.84 -2.12 -15.50
N PRO A 163 -11.79 -2.17 -14.65
CA PRO A 163 -10.41 -2.20 -15.12
C PRO A 163 -10.14 -3.41 -16.03
N GLU A 164 -10.87 -4.53 -15.85
CA GLU A 164 -10.78 -5.70 -16.70
C GLU A 164 -11.17 -5.40 -18.15
N LEU A 165 -12.27 -4.67 -18.37
CA LEU A 165 -12.67 -4.26 -19.72
C LEU A 165 -11.66 -3.29 -20.34
N SER A 166 -11.10 -2.39 -19.53
CA SER A 166 -10.05 -1.49 -19.96
C SER A 166 -8.82 -2.24 -20.42
N VAL A 167 -8.37 -3.22 -19.64
CA VAL A 167 -7.19 -4.03 -19.97
C VAL A 167 -7.45 -4.91 -21.19
N GLN A 168 -8.64 -5.48 -21.36
CA GLN A 168 -8.99 -6.20 -22.61
C GLN A 168 -8.82 -5.32 -23.85
N MET A 169 -9.14 -4.03 -23.74
CA MET A 169 -8.98 -3.10 -24.85
C MET A 169 -7.50 -2.72 -25.07
N LEU A 170 -6.72 -2.60 -23.99
CA LEU A 170 -5.27 -2.41 -24.08
C LEU A 170 -4.57 -3.64 -24.71
N GLU A 171 -5.04 -4.85 -24.45
CA GLU A 171 -4.50 -6.05 -25.09
C GLU A 171 -4.78 -6.07 -26.62
N LYS A 172 -5.93 -5.58 -27.04
CA LYS A 172 -6.18 -5.35 -28.47
C LYS A 172 -5.24 -4.29 -29.03
N LEU A 173 -5.00 -3.20 -28.31
CA LEU A 173 -4.06 -2.17 -28.69
C LEU A 173 -2.64 -2.71 -28.90
N ARG A 174 -2.20 -3.70 -28.11
CA ARG A 174 -0.89 -4.36 -28.26
C ARG A 174 -0.64 -4.89 -29.68
N THR A 175 -1.70 -5.33 -30.37
CA THR A 175 -1.60 -5.80 -31.77
C THR A 175 -1.53 -4.66 -32.79
N VAL A 176 -2.05 -3.48 -32.43
CA VAL A 176 -2.12 -2.30 -33.31
C VAL A 176 -0.88 -1.43 -33.14
N GLN A 177 -0.41 -1.28 -31.91
CA GLN A 177 0.75 -0.50 -31.54
C GLN A 177 1.60 -1.29 -30.53
N PRO A 178 2.52 -2.18 -31.01
CA PRO A 178 3.31 -3.06 -30.14
C PRO A 178 4.20 -2.34 -29.14
N ASP A 179 4.65 -1.12 -29.47
CA ASP A 179 5.51 -0.31 -28.59
C ASP A 179 4.75 0.43 -27.49
N TYR A 180 3.40 0.36 -27.48
CA TYR A 180 2.60 0.96 -26.43
C TYR A 180 2.81 0.20 -25.10
N PRO A 181 3.02 0.86 -23.97
CA PRO A 181 3.38 0.22 -22.70
C PRO A 181 2.16 -0.42 -22.01
N VAL A 182 1.52 -1.39 -22.67
CA VAL A 182 0.27 -2.02 -22.24
C VAL A 182 0.35 -2.56 -20.82
N ASP A 183 1.44 -3.21 -20.44
CA ASP A 183 1.55 -3.81 -19.11
C ASP A 183 1.67 -2.73 -18.02
N ALA A 184 2.39 -1.64 -18.28
CA ALA A 184 2.48 -0.52 -17.34
C ALA A 184 1.13 0.19 -17.16
N GLU A 185 0.41 0.44 -18.27
CA GLU A 185 -0.93 1.04 -18.26
C GLU A 185 -1.96 0.13 -17.57
N ALA A 186 -1.93 -1.17 -17.84
CA ALA A 186 -2.81 -2.14 -17.19
C ALA A 186 -2.56 -2.18 -15.68
N GLY A 187 -1.29 -2.19 -15.26
CA GLY A 187 -0.90 -2.09 -13.86
C GLY A 187 -1.45 -0.81 -13.21
N HIS A 188 -1.31 0.35 -13.86
CA HIS A 188 -1.87 1.62 -13.41
C HIS A 188 -3.40 1.57 -13.27
N PHE A 189 -4.11 0.97 -14.23
CA PHE A 189 -5.58 0.87 -14.16
C PHE A 189 -6.03 0.03 -12.97
N PHE A 190 -5.40 -1.11 -12.73
CA PHE A 190 -5.68 -1.93 -11.57
C PHE A 190 -5.29 -1.24 -10.25
N TYR A 191 -4.16 -0.53 -10.21
CA TYR A 191 -3.75 0.25 -9.04
C TYR A 191 -4.80 1.32 -8.68
N THR A 192 -5.24 2.11 -9.66
CA THR A 192 -6.25 3.17 -9.45
C THR A 192 -7.63 2.63 -9.06
N ALA A 193 -7.88 1.34 -9.32
CA ALA A 193 -9.07 0.61 -8.90
C ALA A 193 -8.90 -0.13 -7.56
N ASN A 194 -7.77 0.07 -6.85
CA ASN A 194 -7.39 -0.61 -5.60
C ASN A 194 -7.29 -2.16 -5.74
N ARG A 195 -7.01 -2.65 -6.94
CA ARG A 195 -6.78 -4.07 -7.23
C ARG A 195 -5.27 -4.35 -7.26
N PHE A 196 -4.64 -4.25 -6.08
CA PHE A 196 -3.18 -4.26 -5.96
C PHE A 196 -2.54 -5.57 -6.43
N ASP A 197 -3.18 -6.72 -6.19
CA ASP A 197 -2.78 -8.03 -6.69
C ASP A 197 -2.62 -8.03 -8.22
N LYS A 198 -3.64 -7.52 -8.92
CA LYS A 198 -3.62 -7.40 -10.37
C LYS A 198 -2.64 -6.34 -10.89
N ALA A 199 -2.54 -5.22 -10.18
CA ALA A 199 -1.55 -4.19 -10.49
C ALA A 199 -0.12 -4.77 -10.46
N ILE A 200 0.22 -5.52 -9.41
CA ILE A 200 1.51 -6.19 -9.25
C ILE A 200 1.74 -7.22 -10.38
N GLU A 201 0.72 -8.03 -10.72
CA GLU A 201 0.80 -8.99 -11.82
C GLU A 201 1.23 -8.33 -13.14
N TYR A 202 0.65 -7.18 -13.47
CA TYR A 202 0.99 -6.47 -14.70
C TYR A 202 2.30 -5.69 -14.60
N PHE A 203 2.52 -4.96 -13.52
CA PHE A 203 3.78 -4.23 -13.32
C PHE A 203 5.00 -5.15 -13.31
N SER A 204 4.88 -6.37 -12.79
CA SER A 204 5.99 -7.33 -12.75
C SER A 204 6.50 -7.79 -14.14
N LYS A 205 5.73 -7.54 -15.20
CA LYS A 205 6.12 -7.84 -16.59
C LYS A 205 6.98 -6.75 -17.19
N VAL A 206 7.15 -5.62 -16.50
CA VAL A 206 7.86 -4.44 -17.00
C VAL A 206 9.19 -4.28 -16.27
N ASP A 207 10.28 -4.08 -17.02
CA ASP A 207 11.58 -3.78 -16.43
C ASP A 207 11.53 -2.46 -15.67
N LEU A 208 12.13 -2.39 -14.46
CA LEU A 208 12.11 -1.19 -13.62
C LEU A 208 12.60 0.07 -14.33
N GLY A 209 13.56 -0.08 -15.26
CA GLY A 209 14.11 1.03 -16.05
C GLY A 209 13.15 1.64 -17.07
N LYS A 210 12.06 0.96 -17.39
CA LYS A 210 11.06 1.41 -18.37
C LYS A 210 9.88 2.16 -17.73
N PHE A 211 9.76 2.16 -16.40
CA PHE A 211 8.73 2.90 -15.70
C PHE A 211 9.00 4.40 -15.73
N ASN A 212 7.94 5.18 -15.86
CA ASN A 212 7.95 6.56 -15.40
C ASN A 212 7.91 6.61 -13.85
N GLU A 213 8.25 7.76 -13.25
CA GLU A 213 8.32 7.91 -11.79
C GLU A 213 7.00 7.58 -11.10
N ASN A 214 5.86 7.97 -11.68
CA ASN A 214 4.54 7.72 -11.10
C ASN A 214 4.23 6.23 -11.05
N TYR A 215 4.41 5.50 -12.15
CA TYR A 215 4.10 4.08 -12.22
C TYR A 215 5.07 3.24 -11.38
N LEU A 216 6.33 3.67 -11.27
CA LEU A 216 7.28 3.04 -10.36
C LEU A 216 6.83 3.20 -8.90
N THR A 217 6.35 4.39 -8.53
CA THR A 217 5.79 4.66 -7.19
C THR A 217 4.52 3.84 -6.92
N GLU A 218 3.64 3.73 -7.92
CA GLU A 218 2.44 2.90 -7.82
C GLU A 218 2.78 1.42 -7.63
N TYR A 219 3.78 0.90 -8.34
CA TYR A 219 4.24 -0.48 -8.20
C TYR A 219 4.81 -0.73 -6.81
N ALA A 220 5.73 0.13 -6.34
CA ALA A 220 6.29 0.03 -5.00
C ALA A 220 5.20 0.14 -3.90
N THR A 221 4.22 1.02 -4.10
CA THR A 221 3.10 1.19 -3.17
C THR A 221 2.16 -0.01 -3.18
N ALA A 222 1.84 -0.55 -4.36
CA ALA A 222 0.98 -1.73 -4.48
C ALA A 222 1.59 -2.94 -3.74
N THR A 223 2.89 -3.18 -3.92
CA THR A 223 3.61 -4.26 -3.22
C THR A 223 3.66 -4.03 -1.71
N TYR A 224 3.87 -2.79 -1.26
CA TYR A 224 3.79 -2.43 0.16
C TYR A 224 2.41 -2.71 0.75
N LEU A 225 1.34 -2.26 0.09
CA LEU A 225 -0.04 -2.47 0.55
C LEU A 225 -0.48 -3.93 0.51
N SER A 226 0.18 -4.75 -0.30
CA SER A 226 0.00 -6.22 -0.35
C SER A 226 0.88 -6.96 0.66
N SER A 227 1.53 -6.25 1.58
CA SER A 227 2.42 -6.79 2.62
C SER A 227 3.67 -7.51 2.09
N ASP A 228 4.08 -7.25 0.86
CA ASP A 228 5.37 -7.70 0.31
C ASP A 228 6.44 -6.62 0.50
N SER A 229 6.85 -6.44 1.76
CA SER A 229 7.85 -5.43 2.13
C SER A 229 9.19 -5.63 1.43
N LYS A 230 9.57 -6.88 1.10
CA LYS A 230 10.84 -7.15 0.41
C LYS A 230 10.80 -6.66 -1.03
N LYS A 231 9.74 -6.97 -1.77
CA LYS A 231 9.60 -6.51 -3.15
C LYS A 231 9.40 -5.01 -3.23
N SER A 232 8.60 -4.44 -2.32
CA SER A 232 8.43 -3.00 -2.20
C SER A 232 9.76 -2.29 -1.93
N LEU A 233 10.61 -2.85 -1.06
CA LEU A 233 11.93 -2.32 -0.76
C LEU A 233 12.85 -2.35 -2.00
N GLU A 234 12.90 -3.47 -2.74
CA GLU A 234 13.67 -3.57 -3.97
C GLU A 234 13.32 -2.45 -4.96
N ILE A 235 12.02 -2.24 -5.19
CA ILE A 235 11.52 -1.24 -6.14
C ILE A 235 11.79 0.18 -5.63
N SER A 236 11.52 0.44 -4.35
CA SER A 236 11.71 1.77 -3.77
C SER A 236 13.19 2.16 -3.68
N GLN A 237 14.09 1.22 -3.40
CA GLN A 237 15.53 1.45 -3.47
C GLN A 237 15.98 1.80 -4.90
N TYR A 238 15.44 1.11 -5.91
CA TYR A 238 15.71 1.48 -7.31
C TYR A 238 15.24 2.92 -7.59
N GLY A 239 14.06 3.31 -7.10
CA GLY A 239 13.56 4.69 -7.22
C GLY A 239 14.50 5.71 -6.56
N VAL A 240 14.97 5.44 -5.33
CA VAL A 240 15.94 6.30 -4.62
C VAL A 240 17.28 6.39 -5.35
N GLN A 241 17.75 5.31 -6.00
CA GLN A 241 18.97 5.38 -6.83
C GLN A 241 18.81 6.34 -8.02
N LYS A 242 17.60 6.42 -8.59
CA LYS A 242 17.29 7.36 -9.70
C LYS A 242 17.12 8.78 -9.20
N ASN A 243 16.39 8.96 -8.11
CA ASN A 243 16.14 10.25 -7.49
C ASN A 243 16.29 10.14 -5.95
N PRO A 244 17.48 10.45 -5.40
CA PRO A 244 17.72 10.36 -3.95
C PRO A 244 16.85 11.28 -3.09
N ARG A 245 16.22 12.29 -3.70
CA ARG A 245 15.37 13.27 -3.01
C ARG A 245 13.87 12.97 -3.13
N ASP A 246 13.49 11.87 -3.77
CA ASP A 246 12.10 11.45 -3.90
C ASP A 246 11.50 11.08 -2.53
N ALA A 247 10.52 11.88 -2.09
CA ALA A 247 9.88 11.70 -0.79
C ALA A 247 9.06 10.39 -0.70
N ALA A 248 8.41 9.97 -1.79
CA ALA A 248 7.59 8.76 -1.80
C ALA A 248 8.47 7.51 -1.71
N MET A 249 9.56 7.47 -2.47
CA MET A 249 10.49 6.35 -2.47
C MET A 249 11.26 6.24 -1.15
N ASN A 250 11.75 7.37 -0.60
CA ASN A 250 12.38 7.39 0.72
C ASN A 250 11.41 6.92 1.81
N ARG A 251 10.13 7.33 1.77
CA ARG A 251 9.08 6.88 2.70
C ARG A 251 8.85 5.38 2.62
N LEU A 252 8.75 4.81 1.43
CA LEU A 252 8.57 3.38 1.25
C LEU A 252 9.80 2.58 1.74
N CYS A 253 11.02 3.03 1.44
CA CYS A 253 12.22 2.42 2.00
C CYS A 253 12.19 2.46 3.53
N PHE A 254 11.89 3.61 4.12
CA PHE A 254 11.79 3.80 5.56
C PHE A 254 10.76 2.85 6.20
N TYR A 255 9.55 2.79 5.66
CA TYR A 255 8.49 1.91 6.19
C TYR A 255 8.86 0.44 6.04
N ASN A 256 9.33 0.03 4.85
CA ASN A 256 9.71 -1.36 4.60
C ASN A 256 10.85 -1.83 5.53
N TYR A 257 11.88 -1.01 5.74
CA TYR A 257 12.95 -1.36 6.68
C TYR A 257 12.45 -1.43 8.13
N THR A 258 11.51 -0.57 8.53
CA THR A 258 10.87 -0.63 9.85
C THR A 258 10.10 -1.93 10.03
N ASP A 259 9.27 -2.31 9.04
CA ASP A 259 8.49 -3.56 9.06
C ASP A 259 9.39 -4.80 9.05
N LEU A 260 10.53 -4.74 8.37
CA LEU A 260 11.56 -5.78 8.35
C LEU A 260 12.47 -5.76 9.59
N LYS A 261 12.29 -4.81 10.52
CA LYS A 261 13.07 -4.61 11.74
C LYS A 261 14.55 -4.31 11.50
N ASP A 262 14.89 -3.80 10.33
CA ASP A 262 16.23 -3.25 10.04
C ASP A 262 16.24 -1.75 10.41
N TYR A 263 16.28 -1.50 11.71
CA TYR A 263 16.15 -0.16 12.27
C TYR A 263 17.27 0.81 11.84
N PRO A 264 18.54 0.41 11.73
CA PRO A 264 19.59 1.30 11.24
C PRO A 264 19.32 1.84 9.83
N ASN A 265 18.87 0.96 8.91
CA ASN A 265 18.48 1.40 7.57
C ASN A 265 17.16 2.18 7.58
N ALA A 266 16.19 1.79 8.41
CA ALA A 266 14.96 2.56 8.59
C ALA A 266 15.26 4.01 8.99
N LEU A 267 16.11 4.23 9.99
CA LEU A 267 16.51 5.57 10.46
C LEU A 267 17.29 6.37 9.42
N LYS A 268 18.13 5.71 8.61
CA LYS A 268 18.80 6.35 7.47
C LYS A 268 17.79 6.92 6.46
N TYR A 269 16.76 6.16 6.11
CA TYR A 269 15.73 6.59 5.16
C TYR A 269 14.70 7.53 5.81
N ALA A 270 14.48 7.46 7.12
CA ALA A 270 13.75 8.47 7.86
C ALA A 270 14.47 9.84 7.76
N ASP A 271 15.78 9.88 8.00
CA ASP A 271 16.56 11.12 7.81
C ASP A 271 16.49 11.64 6.36
N ALA A 272 16.56 10.74 5.37
CA ALA A 272 16.40 11.12 3.98
C ALA A 272 15.01 11.73 3.71
N LEU A 273 13.94 11.12 4.24
CA LEU A 273 12.58 11.62 4.08
C LEU A 273 12.37 12.97 4.78
N PHE A 274 12.75 13.08 6.07
CA PHE A 274 12.40 14.22 6.89
C PHE A 274 13.28 15.45 6.64
N ASN A 275 14.55 15.23 6.26
CA ASN A 275 15.55 16.30 6.21
C ASN A 275 16.10 16.58 4.80
N LYS A 276 15.93 15.65 3.82
CA LYS A 276 16.61 15.75 2.52
C LYS A 276 15.69 15.65 1.32
N SER A 277 14.44 15.17 1.49
CA SER A 277 13.49 15.00 0.39
C SER A 277 12.84 16.32 -0.02
N ASP A 278 12.52 16.42 -1.31
CA ASP A 278 11.89 17.62 -1.87
C ASP A 278 10.39 17.61 -1.58
N SER A 279 9.86 18.74 -1.13
CA SER A 279 8.42 18.99 -0.95
C SER A 279 7.70 17.93 -0.11
N ALA A 280 8.39 17.25 0.81
CA ALA A 280 7.80 16.21 1.65
C ALA A 280 6.72 16.80 2.57
N LYS A 281 5.54 16.16 2.57
CA LYS A 281 4.47 16.41 3.55
C LYS A 281 4.41 15.22 4.48
N PHE A 282 4.33 15.49 5.78
CA PHE A 282 4.35 14.45 6.81
C PHE A 282 2.95 14.21 7.37
N SER A 283 2.61 12.94 7.51
CA SER A 283 1.38 12.46 8.13
C SER A 283 1.67 11.93 9.54
N ALA A 284 0.62 11.72 10.32
CA ALA A 284 0.74 11.04 11.62
C ALA A 284 1.43 9.67 11.50
N ARG A 285 1.20 8.96 10.38
CA ARG A 285 1.84 7.67 10.11
C ARG A 285 3.35 7.78 9.94
N ASP A 286 3.87 8.85 9.34
CA ASP A 286 5.32 9.05 9.18
C ASP A 286 5.98 9.15 10.57
N TYR A 287 5.40 9.91 11.49
CA TYR A 287 5.88 10.04 12.87
C TYR A 287 5.70 8.74 13.67
N GLN A 288 4.61 8.03 13.48
CA GLN A 288 4.38 6.70 14.08
C GLN A 288 5.48 5.71 13.68
N TYR A 289 5.78 5.59 12.39
CA TYR A 289 6.84 4.71 11.90
C TYR A 289 8.23 5.16 12.38
N TYR A 290 8.44 6.47 12.49
CA TYR A 290 9.71 7.00 13.04
C TYR A 290 9.86 6.62 14.52
N GLY A 291 8.79 6.72 15.29
CA GLY A 291 8.75 6.21 16.65
C GLY A 291 9.07 4.71 16.74
N TYR A 292 8.49 3.88 15.85
CA TYR A 292 8.77 2.44 15.82
C TYR A 292 10.24 2.13 15.51
N ALA A 293 10.83 2.81 14.54
CA ALA A 293 12.24 2.61 14.20
C ALA A 293 13.16 3.01 15.37
N LEU A 294 12.86 4.12 16.04
CA LEU A 294 13.60 4.60 17.20
C LEU A 294 13.42 3.69 18.42
N MET A 295 12.22 3.14 18.65
CA MET A 295 11.99 2.10 19.67
C MET A 295 12.85 0.88 19.44
N GLY A 296 12.92 0.40 18.20
CA GLY A 296 13.74 -0.74 17.82
C GLY A 296 15.23 -0.50 17.96
N ASP A 297 15.68 0.76 17.83
CA ASP A 297 17.07 1.20 18.05
C ASP A 297 17.34 1.59 19.52
N SER A 298 16.37 1.40 20.41
CA SER A 298 16.43 1.75 21.84
C SER A 298 16.62 3.26 22.12
N ALA A 299 16.29 4.12 21.16
CA ALA A 299 16.33 5.57 21.28
C ALA A 299 15.01 6.12 21.87
N PHE A 300 14.67 5.70 23.09
CA PHE A 300 13.33 5.87 23.67
C PHE A 300 12.88 7.33 23.81
N ASP A 301 13.77 8.27 24.15
CA ASP A 301 13.43 9.69 24.26
C ASP A 301 12.99 10.27 22.91
N GLN A 302 13.71 9.90 21.86
CA GLN A 302 13.38 10.33 20.51
C GLN A 302 12.08 9.66 20.02
N ALA A 303 11.88 8.38 20.34
CA ALA A 303 10.66 7.66 20.02
C ALA A 303 9.43 8.31 20.63
N ILE A 304 9.52 8.68 21.93
CA ILE A 304 8.46 9.40 22.65
C ILE A 304 8.08 10.69 21.89
N ALA A 305 9.07 11.51 21.52
CA ALA A 305 8.79 12.76 20.81
C ALA A 305 8.09 12.53 19.46
N GLN A 306 8.43 11.44 18.74
CA GLN A 306 7.76 11.11 17.48
C GLN A 306 6.33 10.60 17.70
N PHE A 307 6.11 9.75 18.70
CA PHE A 307 4.76 9.27 19.02
C PHE A 307 3.85 10.41 19.51
N GLU A 308 4.35 11.32 20.34
CA GLU A 308 3.63 12.52 20.74
C GLU A 308 3.23 13.38 19.53
N LYS A 309 4.15 13.54 18.56
CA LYS A 309 3.86 14.27 17.32
C LYS A 309 2.82 13.55 16.44
N ALA A 310 2.85 12.23 16.40
CA ALA A 310 1.82 11.44 15.72
C ALA A 310 0.43 11.65 16.35
N LEU A 311 0.35 11.64 17.67
CA LEU A 311 -0.89 11.88 18.43
C LEU A 311 -1.39 13.32 18.35
N GLU A 312 -0.48 14.31 18.25
CA GLU A 312 -0.84 15.71 17.98
C GLU A 312 -1.56 15.85 16.63
N LEU A 313 -1.09 15.14 15.60
CA LEU A 313 -1.70 15.14 14.26
C LEU A 313 -2.97 14.29 14.19
N ASN A 314 -3.04 13.21 14.96
CA ASN A 314 -4.21 12.34 15.02
C ASN A 314 -4.32 11.66 16.40
N SER A 315 -5.10 12.24 17.28
CA SER A 315 -5.32 11.75 18.65
C SER A 315 -6.08 10.42 18.75
N SER A 316 -6.69 9.94 17.65
CA SER A 316 -7.42 8.67 17.63
C SER A 316 -6.53 7.44 17.36
N LEU A 317 -5.21 7.60 17.23
CA LEU A 317 -4.26 6.52 17.04
C LEU A 317 -4.02 5.75 18.36
N ASN A 318 -4.95 4.86 18.71
CA ASN A 318 -4.87 4.10 19.96
C ASN A 318 -3.62 3.21 20.03
N ASP A 319 -3.19 2.62 18.91
CA ASP A 319 -1.96 1.84 18.86
C ASP A 319 -0.72 2.68 19.18
N VAL A 320 -0.71 3.96 18.81
CA VAL A 320 0.39 4.87 19.16
C VAL A 320 0.40 5.20 20.64
N LYS A 321 -0.77 5.31 21.31
CA LYS A 321 -0.84 5.46 22.78
C LYS A 321 -0.20 4.28 23.49
N LYS A 322 -0.47 3.05 23.01
CA LYS A 322 0.15 1.84 23.55
C LYS A 322 1.67 1.87 23.36
N GLN A 323 2.15 2.21 22.16
CA GLN A 323 3.59 2.30 21.87
C GLN A 323 4.29 3.40 22.68
N LEU A 324 3.61 4.52 22.89
CA LEU A 324 4.10 5.59 23.75
C LEU A 324 4.21 5.13 25.21
N SER A 325 3.20 4.36 25.69
CA SER A 325 3.28 3.68 27.00
C SER A 325 4.51 2.77 27.07
N ASP A 326 4.70 1.90 26.08
CA ASP A 326 5.85 0.97 26.01
C ASP A 326 7.18 1.74 26.06
N ALA A 327 7.28 2.90 25.39
CA ALA A 327 8.48 3.74 25.40
C ALA A 327 8.77 4.32 26.81
N TYR A 328 7.74 4.81 27.52
CA TYR A 328 7.91 5.27 28.90
C TYR A 328 8.27 4.12 29.86
N ILE A 329 7.66 2.95 29.70
CA ILE A 329 7.99 1.75 30.49
C ILE A 329 9.45 1.32 30.25
N ALA A 330 9.92 1.32 28.99
CA ALA A 330 11.31 1.00 28.67
C ALA A 330 12.32 1.94 29.37
N LYS A 331 11.90 3.20 29.62
CA LYS A 331 12.65 4.18 30.42
C LYS A 331 12.44 4.01 31.94
N LYS A 332 11.62 3.06 32.38
CA LYS A 332 11.22 2.85 33.78
C LYS A 332 10.36 4.00 34.36
N ASP A 333 9.76 4.82 33.49
CA ASP A 333 8.74 5.80 33.89
C ASP A 333 7.37 5.11 33.93
N TYR A 334 7.17 4.27 34.93
CA TYR A 334 5.95 3.49 35.09
C TYR A 334 4.71 4.36 35.31
N VAL A 335 4.87 5.54 35.91
CA VAL A 335 3.72 6.45 36.19
C VAL A 335 3.10 6.90 34.86
N LYS A 336 3.90 7.41 33.96
CA LYS A 336 3.39 7.85 32.65
C LYS A 336 3.00 6.67 31.75
N GLY A 337 3.80 5.62 31.74
CA GLY A 337 3.52 4.43 30.93
C GLY A 337 2.18 3.79 31.26
N LEU A 338 1.92 3.54 32.54
CA LEU A 338 0.65 2.96 33.00
C LEU A 338 -0.56 3.88 32.77
N ALA A 339 -0.39 5.20 32.95
CA ALA A 339 -1.46 6.15 32.65
C ALA A 339 -1.87 6.10 31.16
N LEU A 340 -0.88 6.06 30.25
CA LEU A 340 -1.13 5.95 28.82
C LEU A 340 -1.73 4.60 28.42
N TYR A 341 -1.30 3.51 29.05
CA TYR A 341 -1.89 2.20 28.79
C TYR A 341 -3.35 2.12 29.24
N ASP A 342 -3.68 2.73 30.37
CA ASP A 342 -5.05 2.83 30.86
C ASP A 342 -5.93 3.68 29.92
N GLU A 343 -5.40 4.78 29.39
CA GLU A 343 -6.07 5.57 28.34
C GLU A 343 -6.30 4.76 27.06
N TYR A 344 -5.29 3.95 26.66
CA TYR A 344 -5.43 3.03 25.54
C TYR A 344 -6.58 2.05 25.75
N LEU A 345 -6.61 1.37 26.91
CA LEU A 345 -7.66 0.40 27.22
C LEU A 345 -9.07 1.00 27.27
N LYS A 346 -9.20 2.23 27.78
CA LYS A 346 -10.49 2.96 27.79
C LYS A 346 -10.95 3.34 26.38
N ALA A 347 -10.01 3.56 25.46
CA ALA A 347 -10.33 3.93 24.09
C ALA A 347 -10.65 2.72 23.19
N VAL A 348 -10.29 1.51 23.62
CA VAL A 348 -10.57 0.27 22.87
C VAL A 348 -11.91 -0.31 23.32
N GLU A 349 -12.88 -0.38 22.42
CA GLU A 349 -14.24 -0.88 22.72
C GLU A 349 -14.25 -2.29 23.33
N LYS A 350 -13.39 -3.17 22.82
CA LYS A 350 -13.24 -4.57 23.27
C LYS A 350 -11.76 -4.91 23.44
N PRO A 351 -11.14 -4.55 24.58
CA PRO A 351 -9.76 -4.95 24.86
C PRO A 351 -9.61 -6.47 24.80
N SER A 352 -8.58 -6.95 24.15
CA SER A 352 -8.27 -8.38 24.06
C SER A 352 -7.76 -8.94 25.41
N VAL A 353 -7.72 -10.27 25.51
CA VAL A 353 -7.03 -10.95 26.63
C VAL A 353 -5.62 -10.42 26.79
N GLY A 354 -4.87 -10.27 25.67
CA GLY A 354 -3.49 -9.77 25.67
C GLY A 354 -3.36 -8.32 26.14
N ASP A 355 -4.37 -7.47 25.93
CA ASP A 355 -4.34 -6.08 26.38
C ASP A 355 -4.53 -6.00 27.90
N ILE A 356 -5.46 -6.80 28.46
CA ILE A 356 -5.71 -6.82 29.90
C ILE A 356 -4.54 -7.49 30.65
N ASP A 357 -4.06 -8.61 30.14
CA ASP A 357 -2.87 -9.31 30.67
C ASP A 357 -1.63 -8.40 30.62
N GLY A 358 -1.46 -7.63 29.52
CA GLY A 358 -0.40 -6.64 29.39
C GLY A 358 -0.43 -5.60 30.51
N LEU A 359 -1.60 -5.02 30.81
CA LEU A 359 -1.72 -4.06 31.92
C LEU A 359 -1.37 -4.69 33.28
N ALA A 360 -1.86 -5.91 33.53
CA ALA A 360 -1.55 -6.60 34.79
C ALA A 360 -0.04 -6.85 34.94
N LYS A 361 0.62 -7.29 33.87
CA LYS A 361 2.06 -7.46 33.81
C LYS A 361 2.84 -6.17 34.06
N LEU A 362 2.42 -5.06 33.46
CA LEU A 362 3.06 -3.76 33.68
C LEU A 362 3.01 -3.31 35.14
N TYR A 363 1.89 -3.53 35.84
CA TYR A 363 1.81 -3.30 37.29
C TYR A 363 2.72 -4.25 38.08
N ALA A 364 2.80 -5.52 37.70
CA ALA A 364 3.69 -6.47 38.33
C ALA A 364 5.19 -6.12 38.09
N ASP A 365 5.55 -5.64 36.92
CA ASP A 365 6.90 -5.17 36.57
C ASP A 365 7.27 -3.89 37.34
N GLN A 366 6.33 -2.96 37.51
CA GLN A 366 6.50 -1.82 38.41
C GLN A 366 6.82 -2.30 39.82
N ALA A 367 6.02 -3.22 40.36
CA ALA A 367 6.25 -3.78 41.68
C ALA A 367 7.63 -4.50 41.77
N ALA A 368 8.02 -5.25 40.73
CA ALA A 368 9.33 -5.93 40.69
C ALA A 368 10.52 -4.96 40.66
N SER A 369 10.33 -3.76 40.10
CA SER A 369 11.36 -2.71 40.08
C SER A 369 11.66 -2.11 41.45
N ILE A 370 10.78 -2.33 42.45
CA ILE A 370 10.90 -1.80 43.81
C ILE A 370 11.47 -2.90 44.72
N ALA A 371 12.65 -2.69 45.27
CA ALA A 371 13.39 -3.73 46.02
C ALA A 371 12.64 -4.14 47.31
N THR A 372 12.09 -3.21 48.08
CA THR A 372 11.42 -3.45 49.35
C THR A 372 9.91 -3.41 49.27
N LEU A 373 9.24 -4.21 50.11
CA LEU A 373 7.76 -4.18 50.19
C LEU A 373 7.32 -2.92 50.94
N ASN A 374 7.16 -1.82 50.21
CA ASN A 374 6.66 -0.54 50.67
C ASN A 374 5.25 -0.27 50.15
N GLU A 375 4.65 0.87 50.51
CA GLU A 375 3.29 1.25 50.10
C GLU A 375 3.14 1.28 48.55
N GLU A 376 4.14 1.78 47.84
CA GLU A 376 4.12 1.85 46.39
C GLU A 376 4.12 0.45 45.71
N LYS A 377 5.01 -0.46 46.16
CA LYS A 377 5.03 -1.85 45.72
C LYS A 377 3.72 -2.57 46.02
N ILE A 378 3.17 -2.37 47.25
CA ILE A 378 1.88 -2.93 47.66
C ILE A 378 0.75 -2.42 46.73
N ALA A 379 0.73 -1.12 46.45
CA ALA A 379 -0.26 -0.56 45.54
C ALA A 379 -0.18 -1.14 44.13
N ALA A 380 1.01 -1.28 43.58
CA ALA A 380 1.21 -1.86 42.27
C ALA A 380 0.78 -3.34 42.23
N LEU A 381 1.16 -4.16 43.24
CA LEU A 381 0.72 -5.55 43.33
C LEU A 381 -0.80 -5.67 43.44
N LYS A 382 -1.45 -4.83 44.26
CA LYS A 382 -2.93 -4.80 44.38
C LYS A 382 -3.60 -4.46 43.06
N LYS A 383 -3.03 -3.54 42.31
CA LYS A 383 -3.52 -3.22 40.94
C LYS A 383 -3.35 -4.38 39.98
N ALA A 384 -2.21 -5.07 40.01
CA ALA A 384 -2.00 -6.29 39.21
C ALA A 384 -3.04 -7.38 39.54
N ASP A 385 -3.32 -7.61 40.83
CA ASP A 385 -4.35 -8.57 41.28
C ASP A 385 -5.74 -8.20 40.78
N GLU A 386 -6.13 -6.91 40.93
CA GLU A 386 -7.42 -6.37 40.47
C GLU A 386 -7.58 -6.63 38.94
N VAL A 387 -6.54 -6.33 38.14
CA VAL A 387 -6.59 -6.48 36.70
C VAL A 387 -6.64 -7.98 36.29
N TYR A 388 -5.93 -8.87 36.97
CA TYR A 388 -6.08 -10.31 36.75
C TYR A 388 -7.46 -10.81 37.16
N GLY A 389 -8.08 -10.25 38.23
CA GLY A 389 -9.47 -10.52 38.57
C GLY A 389 -10.43 -10.18 37.43
N MET A 390 -10.30 -8.96 36.91
CA MET A 390 -11.08 -8.51 35.75
C MET A 390 -10.86 -9.40 34.49
N LEU A 391 -9.62 -9.88 34.27
CA LEU A 391 -9.32 -10.80 33.18
C LEU A 391 -10.13 -12.11 33.28
N GLY A 392 -10.16 -12.71 34.47
CA GLY A 392 -10.90 -13.97 34.71
C GLY A 392 -12.41 -13.79 34.59
N GLU A 393 -12.93 -12.66 35.04
CA GLU A 393 -14.37 -12.33 34.94
C GLU A 393 -14.80 -12.09 33.48
N LYS A 394 -14.02 -11.29 32.77
CA LYS A 394 -14.33 -10.91 31.37
C LYS A 394 -14.11 -12.05 30.38
N TYR A 395 -13.13 -12.91 30.66
CA TYR A 395 -12.73 -14.02 29.81
C TYR A 395 -12.68 -15.33 30.59
N PRO A 396 -13.84 -15.99 30.81
CA PRO A 396 -13.91 -17.20 31.64
C PRO A 396 -13.01 -18.36 31.19
N THR A 397 -12.68 -18.44 29.91
CA THR A 397 -11.72 -19.41 29.36
C THR A 397 -10.29 -19.19 29.85
N ASN A 398 -10.00 -18.01 30.39
CA ASN A 398 -8.70 -17.65 30.96
C ASN A 398 -8.71 -17.63 32.50
N LEU A 399 -9.81 -18.11 33.13
CA LEU A 399 -9.96 -18.04 34.59
C LEU A 399 -8.86 -18.83 35.31
N LEU A 400 -8.49 -19.99 34.80
CA LEU A 400 -7.40 -20.80 35.36
C LEU A 400 -6.09 -20.00 35.38
N TYR A 401 -5.73 -19.38 34.25
CA TYR A 401 -4.55 -18.54 34.15
C TYR A 401 -4.62 -17.31 35.07
N ALA A 402 -5.73 -16.59 35.03
CA ALA A 402 -5.92 -15.42 35.88
C ALA A 402 -5.79 -15.77 37.38
N THR A 403 -6.35 -16.91 37.81
CA THR A 403 -6.33 -17.37 39.18
C THR A 403 -4.91 -17.67 39.67
N ILE A 404 -4.08 -18.37 38.87
CA ILE A 404 -2.68 -18.63 39.26
C ILE A 404 -1.86 -17.34 39.32
N MET A 405 -2.10 -16.37 38.43
CA MET A 405 -1.42 -15.09 38.47
C MET A 405 -1.82 -14.29 39.72
N ARG A 406 -3.09 -14.32 40.11
CA ARG A 406 -3.57 -13.72 41.39
C ARG A 406 -2.91 -14.38 42.59
N ALA A 407 -2.82 -15.69 42.62
CA ALA A 407 -2.12 -16.44 43.66
C ALA A 407 -0.67 -15.96 43.83
N ARG A 408 0.08 -15.87 42.69
CA ARG A 408 1.47 -15.41 42.69
C ARG A 408 1.64 -13.97 43.15
N ILE A 409 0.74 -13.06 42.72
CA ILE A 409 0.74 -11.67 43.17
C ILE A 409 0.46 -11.58 44.68
N ASN A 410 -0.51 -12.34 45.18
CA ASN A 410 -0.85 -12.32 46.60
C ASN A 410 0.22 -13.00 47.48
N SER A 411 1.03 -13.94 46.91
CA SER A 411 2.23 -14.44 47.61
C SER A 411 3.32 -13.36 47.74
N GLN A 412 3.44 -12.44 46.76
CA GLN A 412 4.36 -11.32 46.90
C GLN A 412 3.88 -10.24 47.88
N LEU A 413 2.57 -10.11 48.08
CA LEU A 413 1.99 -9.23 49.10
C LEU A 413 2.18 -9.76 50.54
N ASP A 414 2.36 -11.06 50.69
CA ASP A 414 2.57 -11.77 51.97
C ASP A 414 3.76 -12.74 51.84
N PRO A 415 4.99 -12.21 51.67
CA PRO A 415 6.17 -13.04 51.41
C PRO A 415 6.50 -14.04 52.52
N GLU A 416 6.19 -13.71 53.78
CA GLU A 416 6.37 -14.61 54.93
C GLU A 416 5.19 -15.60 55.09
N THR A 417 4.19 -15.52 54.24
CA THR A 417 3.00 -16.38 54.21
C THR A 417 2.23 -16.38 55.54
N THR A 418 2.41 -15.32 56.34
CA THR A 418 1.84 -15.22 57.69
C THR A 418 0.35 -14.86 57.66
N GLN A 419 -0.11 -14.12 56.64
CA GLN A 419 -1.54 -13.74 56.49
C GLN A 419 -2.28 -14.80 55.66
N GLY A 420 -1.61 -15.49 54.77
CA GLY A 420 -2.19 -16.47 53.85
C GLY A 420 -2.97 -15.84 52.70
N LEU A 421 -2.54 -14.66 52.24
CA LEU A 421 -3.26 -13.90 51.19
C LEU A 421 -3.42 -14.69 49.90
N ALA A 422 -2.45 -15.53 49.50
CA ALA A 422 -2.53 -16.33 48.29
C ALA A 422 -3.36 -17.62 48.45
N LYS A 423 -3.63 -18.06 49.70
CA LYS A 423 -4.32 -19.33 49.98
C LYS A 423 -5.63 -19.50 49.19
N PRO A 424 -6.60 -18.57 49.20
CA PRO A 424 -7.87 -18.76 48.52
C PRO A 424 -7.70 -18.92 47.01
N TYR A 425 -6.73 -18.26 46.41
CA TYR A 425 -6.45 -18.35 44.98
C TYR A 425 -5.78 -19.65 44.61
N TYR A 426 -4.85 -20.16 45.42
CA TYR A 426 -4.26 -21.48 45.17
C TYR A 426 -5.29 -22.59 45.38
N GLU A 427 -6.18 -22.50 46.36
CA GLU A 427 -7.25 -23.46 46.54
C GLU A 427 -8.22 -23.47 45.35
N GLN A 428 -8.62 -22.28 44.88
CA GLN A 428 -9.47 -22.13 43.70
C GLN A 428 -8.75 -22.69 42.43
N TYR A 429 -7.46 -22.41 42.30
CA TYR A 429 -6.67 -22.93 41.16
C TYR A 429 -6.61 -24.44 41.14
N ILE A 430 -6.44 -25.09 42.30
CA ILE A 430 -6.44 -26.53 42.42
C ILE A 430 -7.75 -27.14 41.91
N GLU A 431 -8.89 -26.57 42.27
CA GLU A 431 -10.20 -27.03 41.80
C GLU A 431 -10.36 -26.86 40.29
N LEU A 432 -9.99 -25.71 39.78
CA LEU A 432 -10.02 -25.43 38.34
C LEU A 432 -9.09 -26.34 37.55
N ALA A 433 -7.84 -26.51 38.01
CA ALA A 433 -6.85 -27.32 37.34
C ALA A 433 -7.23 -28.81 37.28
N LYS A 434 -7.78 -29.35 38.36
CA LYS A 434 -8.31 -30.72 38.40
C LYS A 434 -9.47 -30.94 37.44
N LYS A 435 -10.32 -29.91 37.30
CA LYS A 435 -11.50 -29.96 36.41
C LYS A 435 -11.10 -29.82 34.92
N GLU A 436 -10.23 -28.87 34.62
CA GLU A 436 -9.94 -28.48 33.24
C GLU A 436 -8.76 -29.26 32.64
N ASN A 437 -7.80 -29.72 33.51
CA ASN A 437 -6.58 -30.38 33.09
C ASN A 437 -6.28 -31.62 33.95
N PRO A 438 -7.19 -32.59 34.07
CA PRO A 438 -7.03 -33.76 34.95
C PRO A 438 -5.79 -34.60 34.62
N ASP A 439 -5.36 -34.60 33.37
CA ASP A 439 -4.20 -35.39 32.89
C ASP A 439 -2.84 -34.70 33.16
N ASN A 440 -2.84 -33.49 33.73
CA ASN A 440 -1.61 -32.74 34.01
C ASN A 440 -1.47 -32.40 35.53
N PRO A 441 -1.21 -33.41 36.38
CA PRO A 441 -1.13 -33.17 37.82
C PRO A 441 0.07 -32.28 38.21
N LYS A 442 1.06 -32.09 37.35
CA LYS A 442 2.21 -31.22 37.64
C LYS A 442 1.81 -29.76 37.90
N LEU A 443 0.66 -29.31 37.38
CA LEU A 443 0.10 -27.98 37.66
C LEU A 443 -0.22 -27.77 39.15
N LEU A 444 -0.33 -28.86 39.91
CA LEU A 444 -0.70 -28.80 41.34
C LEU A 444 0.52 -28.71 42.27
N ILE A 445 1.75 -28.89 41.77
CA ILE A 445 2.97 -28.87 42.61
C ILE A 445 3.15 -27.49 43.25
N GLU A 446 3.05 -26.40 42.50
CA GLU A 446 3.20 -25.04 43.03
C GLU A 446 2.13 -24.72 44.11
N PRO A 447 0.83 -24.88 43.83
CA PRO A 447 -0.21 -24.61 44.83
C PRO A 447 -0.09 -25.53 46.08
N TYR A 448 0.26 -26.79 45.91
CA TYR A 448 0.49 -27.68 47.07
C TYR A 448 1.71 -27.25 47.89
N SER A 449 2.79 -26.78 47.21
CA SER A 449 3.99 -26.28 47.91
C SER A 449 3.64 -25.05 48.76
N TYR A 450 2.87 -24.11 48.24
CA TYR A 450 2.41 -22.94 48.98
C TYR A 450 1.53 -23.35 50.20
N LEU A 451 0.57 -24.23 49.97
CA LEU A 451 -0.31 -24.68 51.05
C LEU A 451 0.41 -25.49 52.11
N GLY A 452 1.36 -26.36 51.71
CA GLY A 452 2.22 -27.09 52.64
C GLY A 452 3.05 -26.16 53.52
N TYR A 453 3.63 -25.10 52.93
CA TYR A 453 4.36 -24.09 53.69
C TYR A 453 3.45 -23.22 54.55
N TYR A 454 2.27 -22.78 54.07
CA TYR A 454 1.27 -22.02 54.81
C TYR A 454 0.88 -22.77 56.10
N TYR A 455 0.52 -24.06 56.01
CA TYR A 455 0.11 -24.84 57.19
C TYR A 455 1.29 -25.12 58.13
N TYR A 456 2.51 -25.19 57.60
CA TYR A 456 3.72 -25.25 58.45
C TYR A 456 3.87 -23.97 59.27
N ILE A 457 3.74 -22.78 58.67
CA ILE A 457 3.77 -21.48 59.40
C ILE A 457 2.64 -21.36 60.43
N LYS A 458 1.49 -22.00 60.17
CA LYS A 458 0.35 -22.04 61.10
C LYS A 458 0.47 -23.14 62.17
N GLU A 459 1.59 -23.83 62.24
CA GLU A 459 1.84 -24.94 63.16
C GLU A 459 0.84 -26.11 63.00
N ASP A 460 0.12 -26.20 61.86
CA ASP A 460 -0.77 -27.30 61.48
C ASP A 460 0.00 -28.37 60.72
N LYS A 461 0.73 -29.17 61.47
CA LYS A 461 1.58 -30.24 60.89
C LYS A 461 0.77 -31.25 60.08
N ALA A 462 -0.45 -31.56 60.49
CA ALA A 462 -1.27 -32.56 59.78
C ALA A 462 -1.60 -32.13 58.34
N ASN A 463 -2.07 -30.87 58.16
CA ASN A 463 -2.36 -30.32 56.85
C ASN A 463 -1.06 -30.02 56.06
N SER A 464 0.00 -29.56 56.70
CA SER A 464 1.30 -29.38 56.07
C SER A 464 1.79 -30.69 55.42
N ASP A 465 1.90 -31.76 56.24
CA ASP A 465 2.38 -33.09 55.77
C ASP A 465 1.47 -33.65 54.63
N LYS A 466 0.16 -33.40 54.69
CA LYS A 466 -0.77 -33.81 53.65
C LYS A 466 -0.40 -33.21 52.30
N TYR A 467 -0.16 -31.91 52.21
CA TYR A 467 0.18 -31.28 50.93
C TYR A 467 1.54 -31.66 50.40
N TRP A 468 2.54 -31.83 51.25
CA TRP A 468 3.87 -32.34 50.85
C TRP A 468 3.80 -33.77 50.33
N LYS A 469 2.97 -34.65 50.89
CA LYS A 469 2.73 -36.02 50.38
C LYS A 469 2.06 -36.00 49.02
N LEU A 470 1.08 -35.13 48.79
CA LEU A 470 0.46 -34.97 47.48
C LEU A 470 1.45 -34.56 46.38
N ILE A 471 2.49 -33.81 46.73
CA ILE A 471 3.57 -33.50 45.79
C ILE A 471 4.36 -34.76 45.46
N LEU A 472 4.68 -35.59 46.45
CA LEU A 472 5.45 -36.82 46.20
C LEU A 472 4.66 -37.88 45.42
N GLU A 473 3.32 -37.82 45.45
CA GLU A 473 2.47 -38.64 44.56
C GLU A 473 2.63 -38.23 43.10
N ILE A 474 2.87 -36.93 42.82
CA ILE A 474 3.06 -36.37 41.50
C ILE A 474 4.53 -36.50 41.04
N ASP A 475 5.46 -36.16 41.93
CA ASP A 475 6.90 -36.17 41.70
C ASP A 475 7.61 -36.82 42.90
N PRO A 476 7.81 -38.15 42.87
CA PRO A 476 8.48 -38.89 43.96
C PRO A 476 9.92 -38.43 44.28
N ASN A 477 10.52 -37.68 43.37
CA ASN A 477 11.88 -37.17 43.54
C ASN A 477 11.94 -35.71 43.99
N ASN A 478 10.81 -35.08 44.31
CA ASN A 478 10.75 -33.70 44.74
C ASN A 478 11.52 -33.47 46.03
N THR A 479 12.67 -32.82 45.93
CA THR A 479 13.60 -32.63 47.06
C THR A 479 13.03 -31.75 48.15
N THR A 480 12.27 -30.71 47.80
CA THR A 480 11.62 -29.78 48.73
C THR A 480 10.59 -30.52 49.58
N ALA A 481 9.76 -31.35 48.96
CA ALA A 481 8.73 -32.13 49.69
C ALA A 481 9.36 -33.18 50.61
N LYS A 482 10.41 -33.86 50.14
CA LYS A 482 11.17 -34.79 50.99
C LYS A 482 11.76 -34.09 52.23
N GLN A 483 12.43 -32.94 52.01
CA GLN A 483 13.02 -32.17 53.10
C GLN A 483 11.96 -31.70 54.11
N ALA A 484 10.80 -31.20 53.61
CA ALA A 484 9.72 -30.75 54.45
C ALA A 484 9.12 -31.88 55.32
N LEU A 485 9.11 -33.13 54.81
CA LEU A 485 8.63 -34.32 55.51
C LEU A 485 9.72 -34.98 56.38
N GLY A 486 10.99 -34.58 56.27
CA GLY A 486 12.11 -35.16 56.99
C GLY A 486 12.54 -36.56 56.49
N ILE A 487 12.38 -36.84 55.15
CA ILE A 487 12.67 -38.12 54.50
C ILE A 487 13.63 -37.98 53.32
#